data_bbf9fbdaa3c9a7ea7405b463358f94fe
#
_entry.id   bbf9fbdaa3c9a7ea7405b463358f94fe
#
_cell.length_a   1.000
_cell.length_b   1.000
_cell.length_c   1.000
_cell.angle_alpha   90.00
_cell.angle_beta   90.00
_cell.angle_gamma   90.00
#
_symmetry.space_group_name_H-M   'P 1'
#
loop_
_entity.id
_entity.type
_entity.pdbx_description
1 polymer ?
#
loop_
_entity_poly.entity_id
_entity_poly.type
_entity_poly.pdbx_seq_one_letter_code
_entity_poly.pdbx_strand_id
1 'polypeptide(L)'
;MAKEQGKSSSFNYFFTVYENPAARVCEESRVRRLLDESQRQIVTEQFEGSFEGDVVITPGCLINILYNVADTYLGDGALISGKSPWKDKIGMQVASPLINFELVAEHPELPGASPLSGDGYVAENMPLIQQGVLKNFSLSRYGAARTGLPRSKNSGGSFVLGNGDTPLEEVISGVERGILMGRFSGGSPSPAGDLSGVAKNSFLIENGRITKPLSEVMISGNLANMLRDTVAVSQECECSGYWLLPWIRVKGVTISGK
;
A
#
# COMPACT_ATOMS: atom_id res chain seq x y z
N MET A 1 10.20 7.91 -16.61
CA MET A 1 11.31 8.85 -16.31
C MET A 1 11.24 9.99 -17.31
N ALA A 2 11.12 11.21 -16.83
CA ALA A 2 11.20 12.42 -17.65
C ALA A 2 12.65 13.00 -17.61
N LYS A 3 13.07 13.67 -18.68
CA LYS A 3 14.41 14.25 -18.80
C LYS A 3 14.32 15.65 -19.41
N GLU A 4 15.07 16.58 -18.86
CA GLU A 4 15.19 17.94 -19.36
C GLU A 4 16.56 18.53 -18.99
N GLN A 5 17.25 19.14 -19.95
CA GLN A 5 18.53 19.87 -19.73
C GLN A 5 19.57 19.08 -18.89
N GLY A 6 19.72 17.78 -19.15
CA GLY A 6 20.68 16.92 -18.44
C GLY A 6 20.22 16.43 -17.07
N LYS A 7 19.07 16.88 -16.57
CA LYS A 7 18.43 16.38 -15.36
C LYS A 7 17.40 15.30 -15.69
N SER A 8 17.11 14.42 -14.75
CA SER A 8 16.10 13.38 -14.92
C SER A 8 15.33 13.12 -13.64
N SER A 9 14.04 12.84 -13.78
CA SER A 9 13.23 12.35 -12.68
C SER A 9 13.70 10.96 -12.23
N SER A 10 13.29 10.56 -11.05
CA SER A 10 13.37 9.15 -10.64
C SER A 10 12.50 8.28 -11.56
N PHE A 11 12.75 6.97 -11.52
CA PHE A 11 11.95 6.00 -12.26
C PHE A 11 10.54 5.94 -11.68
N ASN A 12 9.53 6.13 -12.54
CA ASN A 12 8.13 6.04 -12.18
C ASN A 12 7.40 5.08 -13.13
N TYR A 13 6.52 4.25 -12.60
CA TYR A 13 5.72 3.30 -13.36
C TYR A 13 4.45 2.96 -12.62
N PHE A 14 3.46 2.47 -13.34
CA PHE A 14 2.36 1.70 -12.80
C PHE A 14 2.17 0.42 -13.62
N PHE A 15 1.48 -0.54 -13.03
CA PHE A 15 1.08 -1.78 -13.68
C PHE A 15 -0.45 -1.86 -13.64
N THR A 16 -1.04 -2.34 -14.71
CA THR A 16 -2.47 -2.63 -14.76
C THR A 16 -2.78 -3.75 -15.75
N VAL A 17 -3.92 -4.37 -15.58
CA VAL A 17 -4.46 -5.40 -16.46
C VAL A 17 -5.77 -4.88 -17.03
N TYR A 18 -5.95 -5.02 -18.34
CA TYR A 18 -7.18 -4.66 -19.03
C TYR A 18 -7.77 -5.90 -19.68
N GLU A 19 -9.09 -6.03 -19.65
CA GLU A 19 -9.81 -7.04 -20.42
C GLU A 19 -9.75 -6.77 -21.91
N ASN A 20 -9.75 -5.49 -22.30
CA ASN A 20 -9.63 -5.05 -23.69
C ASN A 20 -8.57 -3.96 -23.85
N PRO A 21 -7.33 -4.33 -24.15
CA PRO A 21 -6.20 -3.40 -24.20
C PRO A 21 -6.23 -2.41 -25.37
N ALA A 22 -7.05 -2.65 -26.40
CA ALA A 22 -7.07 -1.81 -27.61
C ALA A 22 -7.70 -0.44 -27.40
N ALA A 23 -8.38 -0.20 -26.29
CA ALA A 23 -9.25 0.94 -26.15
C ALA A 23 -8.66 2.07 -25.34
N ARG A 24 -7.53 2.64 -25.43
CA ARG A 24 -7.27 3.97 -24.83
C ARG A 24 -6.25 4.08 -23.69
N VAL A 25 -5.19 3.29 -23.69
CA VAL A 25 -4.11 3.45 -22.71
C VAL A 25 -3.58 4.90 -22.65
N CYS A 26 -3.51 5.59 -23.80
CA CYS A 26 -3.02 6.98 -23.87
C CYS A 26 -4.00 8.02 -23.30
N GLU A 27 -5.28 7.68 -23.19
CA GLU A 27 -6.32 8.59 -22.65
C GLU A 27 -6.56 8.37 -21.16
N GLU A 28 -5.95 7.34 -20.59
CA GLU A 28 -6.15 7.02 -19.20
C GLU A 28 -5.60 8.12 -18.28
N SER A 29 -6.40 8.55 -17.31
CA SER A 29 -6.04 9.60 -16.35
C SER A 29 -4.75 9.29 -15.58
N ARG A 30 -4.48 8.00 -15.29
CA ARG A 30 -3.25 7.55 -14.63
C ARG A 30 -1.99 7.76 -15.46
N VAL A 31 -2.06 7.57 -16.79
CA VAL A 31 -0.92 7.85 -17.68
C VAL A 31 -0.57 9.33 -17.63
N ARG A 32 -1.58 10.21 -17.73
CA ARG A 32 -1.37 11.66 -17.65
C ARG A 32 -0.79 12.06 -16.30
N ARG A 33 -1.36 11.59 -15.21
CA ARG A 33 -0.83 11.86 -13.86
C ARG A 33 0.62 11.39 -13.71
N LEU A 34 0.95 10.17 -14.15
CA LEU A 34 2.32 9.65 -14.09
C LEU A 34 3.30 10.51 -14.89
N LEU A 35 2.89 11.01 -16.06
CA LEU A 35 3.71 11.91 -16.87
C LEU A 35 3.92 13.27 -16.17
N ASP A 36 2.84 13.86 -15.63
CA ASP A 36 2.90 15.13 -14.89
C ASP A 36 3.76 15.01 -13.64
N GLU A 37 3.59 13.98 -12.85
CA GLU A 37 4.42 13.71 -11.66
C GLU A 37 5.88 13.51 -12.06
N SER A 38 6.15 12.75 -13.12
CA SER A 38 7.50 12.52 -13.61
C SER A 38 8.15 13.83 -14.08
N GLN A 39 7.39 14.70 -14.74
CA GLN A 39 7.87 16.01 -15.18
C GLN A 39 8.18 16.92 -13.98
N ARG A 40 7.30 16.97 -12.99
CA ARG A 40 7.51 17.74 -11.75
C ARG A 40 8.71 17.23 -10.95
N GLN A 41 9.09 15.97 -11.07
CA GLN A 41 10.21 15.32 -10.39
C GLN A 41 11.56 15.45 -11.13
N ILE A 42 11.64 16.20 -12.23
CA ILE A 42 12.93 16.46 -12.91
C ILE A 42 13.84 17.31 -12.03
N VAL A 43 13.27 18.31 -11.36
CA VAL A 43 13.97 19.16 -10.39
C VAL A 43 13.34 18.99 -9.04
N THR A 44 14.08 18.40 -8.11
CA THR A 44 13.64 18.13 -6.75
C THR A 44 14.38 19.00 -5.75
N GLU A 45 13.74 19.25 -4.61
CA GLU A 45 14.35 19.97 -3.50
C GLU A 45 14.81 18.99 -2.41
N GLN A 46 15.92 19.29 -1.77
CA GLN A 46 16.36 18.55 -0.60
C GLN A 46 15.60 19.06 0.63
N PHE A 47 15.30 18.12 1.50
CA PHE A 47 14.78 18.40 2.82
C PHE A 47 15.91 18.16 3.84
N GLU A 48 16.12 19.13 4.74
CA GLU A 48 17.12 19.01 5.80
C GLU A 48 16.47 18.67 7.15
N GLY A 49 17.14 17.80 7.90
CA GLY A 49 16.67 17.40 9.22
C GLY A 49 15.64 16.28 9.22
N SER A 50 14.94 16.16 10.34
CA SER A 50 13.94 15.11 10.57
C SER A 50 12.72 15.68 11.26
N PHE A 51 11.55 15.15 10.93
CA PHE A 51 10.31 15.45 11.64
C PHE A 51 9.39 14.23 11.66
N GLU A 52 8.48 14.21 12.60
CA GLU A 52 7.34 13.29 12.62
C GLU A 52 6.15 13.98 11.97
N GLY A 53 5.54 13.34 10.99
CA GLY A 53 4.47 13.94 10.20
C GLY A 53 3.53 12.92 9.57
N ASP A 54 2.60 13.43 8.79
CA ASP A 54 1.64 12.62 8.06
C ASP A 54 2.26 12.13 6.73
N VAL A 55 1.92 10.89 6.38
CA VAL A 55 2.24 10.34 5.06
C VAL A 55 0.95 9.97 4.35
N VAL A 56 0.69 10.63 3.21
CA VAL A 56 -0.35 10.19 2.28
C VAL A 56 0.29 9.20 1.32
N ILE A 57 -0.16 7.95 1.38
CA ILE A 57 0.40 6.83 0.58
C ILE A 57 -0.48 6.64 -0.65
N THR A 58 0.13 6.73 -1.84
CA THR A 58 -0.58 6.50 -3.10
C THR A 58 -0.91 5.01 -3.29
N PRO A 59 -1.94 4.64 -4.05
CA PRO A 59 -2.28 3.25 -4.33
C PRO A 59 -1.11 2.42 -4.86
N GLY A 60 -0.32 2.97 -5.78
CA GLY A 60 0.85 2.30 -6.33
C GLY A 60 1.95 2.02 -5.28
N CYS A 61 2.13 2.91 -4.32
CA CYS A 61 3.04 2.73 -3.19
C CYS A 61 2.48 1.75 -2.15
N LEU A 62 1.17 1.81 -1.93
CA LEU A 62 0.45 1.01 -0.93
C LEU A 62 0.52 -0.50 -1.22
N ILE A 63 0.64 -0.90 -2.50
CA ILE A 63 0.87 -2.30 -2.88
C ILE A 63 2.05 -2.90 -2.10
N ASN A 64 3.20 -2.21 -2.09
CA ASN A 64 4.39 -2.71 -1.40
C ASN A 64 4.19 -2.78 0.12
N ILE A 65 3.53 -1.80 0.70
CA ILE A 65 3.24 -1.76 2.14
C ILE A 65 2.34 -2.93 2.54
N LEU A 66 1.22 -3.13 1.83
CA LEU A 66 0.27 -4.20 2.12
C LEU A 66 0.82 -5.59 1.80
N TYR A 67 1.65 -5.71 0.76
CA TYR A 67 2.37 -6.96 0.50
C TYR A 67 3.27 -7.33 1.69
N ASN A 68 4.03 -6.37 2.22
CA ASN A 68 4.86 -6.59 3.41
C ASN A 68 4.01 -6.89 4.66
N VAL A 69 2.83 -6.29 4.81
CA VAL A 69 1.88 -6.63 5.88
C VAL A 69 1.43 -8.09 5.76
N ALA A 70 1.05 -8.51 4.56
CA ALA A 70 0.60 -9.88 4.32
C ALA A 70 1.74 -10.89 4.59
N ASP A 71 2.95 -10.62 4.11
CA ASP A 71 4.11 -11.49 4.29
C ASP A 71 4.58 -11.56 5.74
N THR A 72 4.64 -10.41 6.43
CA THR A 72 5.17 -10.31 7.82
C THR A 72 4.20 -10.85 8.86
N TYR A 73 2.88 -10.71 8.64
CA TYR A 73 1.90 -10.98 9.69
C TYR A 73 0.91 -12.10 9.38
N LEU A 74 0.58 -12.33 8.10
CA LEU A 74 -0.61 -13.11 7.74
C LEU A 74 -0.30 -14.39 6.96
N GLY A 75 0.86 -14.45 6.30
CA GLY A 75 1.20 -15.53 5.39
C GLY A 75 1.88 -16.73 6.04
N ASP A 76 2.05 -17.78 5.25
CA ASP A 76 2.67 -19.06 5.64
C ASP A 76 4.01 -18.87 6.34
N GLY A 77 4.92 -18.08 5.77
CA GLY A 77 6.27 -17.92 6.28
C GLY A 77 6.33 -17.39 7.70
N ALA A 78 5.54 -16.35 7.97
CA ALA A 78 5.47 -15.73 9.29
C ALA A 78 4.84 -16.66 10.36
N LEU A 79 3.79 -17.39 9.98
CA LEU A 79 3.07 -18.26 10.90
C LEU A 79 3.82 -19.58 11.15
N ILE A 80 4.40 -20.21 10.12
CA ILE A 80 5.21 -21.43 10.27
C ILE A 80 6.45 -21.17 11.15
N SER A 81 7.11 -20.03 10.97
CA SER A 81 8.26 -19.66 11.78
C SER A 81 7.91 -19.20 13.20
N GLY A 82 6.63 -19.02 13.50
CA GLY A 82 6.14 -18.48 14.77
C GLY A 82 6.49 -17.01 15.01
N LYS A 83 7.00 -16.31 14.01
CA LYS A 83 7.50 -14.91 14.13
C LYS A 83 6.41 -13.86 13.96
N SER A 84 5.21 -14.22 13.45
CA SER A 84 4.13 -13.26 13.31
C SER A 84 3.73 -12.67 14.66
N PRO A 85 3.80 -11.35 14.84
CA PRO A 85 3.27 -10.68 16.04
C PRO A 85 1.73 -10.78 16.13
N TRP A 86 1.06 -11.25 15.09
CA TRP A 86 -0.40 -11.38 15.03
C TRP A 86 -0.89 -12.81 15.18
N LYS A 87 -0.02 -13.79 15.38
CA LYS A 87 -0.37 -15.23 15.44
C LYS A 87 -1.53 -15.57 16.39
N ASP A 88 -1.65 -14.84 17.50
CA ASP A 88 -2.67 -15.06 18.52
C ASP A 88 -3.71 -13.92 18.57
N LYS A 89 -3.83 -13.12 17.48
CA LYS A 89 -4.68 -11.92 17.48
C LYS A 89 -5.95 -12.03 16.64
N ILE A 90 -6.33 -13.23 16.23
CA ILE A 90 -7.65 -13.41 15.57
C ILE A 90 -8.75 -12.87 16.49
N GLY A 91 -9.62 -12.03 15.93
CA GLY A 91 -10.69 -11.35 16.65
C GLY A 91 -10.27 -10.08 17.40
N MET A 92 -8.99 -9.73 17.39
CA MET A 92 -8.49 -8.51 18.06
C MET A 92 -8.30 -7.37 17.06
N GLN A 93 -8.36 -6.13 17.58
CA GLN A 93 -8.04 -4.91 16.84
C GLN A 93 -6.54 -4.86 16.54
N VAL A 94 -6.16 -4.85 15.26
CA VAL A 94 -4.77 -4.78 14.80
C VAL A 94 -4.49 -3.57 13.91
N ALA A 95 -5.54 -2.89 13.46
CA ALA A 95 -5.47 -1.72 12.58
C ALA A 95 -6.53 -0.70 12.96
N SER A 96 -6.51 0.49 12.33
CA SER A 96 -7.58 1.48 12.42
C SER A 96 -8.91 0.86 11.98
N PRO A 97 -10.06 1.24 12.60
CA PRO A 97 -11.39 0.82 12.13
C PRO A 97 -11.71 1.17 10.67
N LEU A 98 -10.94 2.09 10.07
CA LEU A 98 -11.05 2.45 8.66
C LEU A 98 -10.49 1.37 7.72
N ILE A 99 -9.70 0.43 8.23
CA ILE A 99 -9.04 -0.60 7.43
C ILE A 99 -9.94 -1.82 7.26
N ASN A 100 -10.32 -2.05 6.00
CA ASN A 100 -10.96 -3.27 5.52
C ASN A 100 -10.06 -3.85 4.43
N PHE A 101 -9.35 -4.94 4.74
CA PHE A 101 -8.38 -5.56 3.85
C PHE A 101 -8.75 -7.01 3.59
N GLU A 102 -8.91 -7.39 2.33
CA GLU A 102 -9.39 -8.69 1.95
C GLU A 102 -8.65 -9.32 0.76
N LEU A 103 -8.67 -10.63 0.71
CA LEU A 103 -8.33 -11.45 -0.45
C LEU A 103 -9.59 -11.70 -1.25
N VAL A 104 -9.54 -11.46 -2.56
CA VAL A 104 -10.70 -11.66 -3.44
C VAL A 104 -10.39 -12.67 -4.53
N ALA A 105 -11.31 -13.61 -4.70
CA ALA A 105 -11.32 -14.58 -5.79
C ALA A 105 -12.05 -14.03 -7.01
N GLU A 106 -13.05 -13.17 -6.78
CA GLU A 106 -13.85 -12.52 -7.81
C GLU A 106 -14.17 -11.09 -7.38
N HIS A 107 -13.99 -10.14 -8.32
CA HIS A 107 -14.34 -8.75 -8.12
C HIS A 107 -14.57 -8.07 -9.47
N PRO A 108 -15.64 -7.27 -9.66
CA PRO A 108 -15.99 -6.69 -10.96
C PRO A 108 -14.94 -5.73 -11.54
N GLU A 109 -14.15 -5.10 -10.67
CA GLU A 109 -13.10 -4.17 -11.08
C GLU A 109 -11.69 -4.80 -11.13
N LEU A 110 -11.54 -6.08 -10.80
CA LEU A 110 -10.24 -6.77 -10.76
C LEU A 110 -10.17 -7.89 -11.80
N PRO A 111 -9.80 -7.59 -13.04
CA PRO A 111 -9.69 -8.61 -14.09
C PRO A 111 -8.62 -9.68 -13.80
N GLY A 112 -7.69 -9.42 -12.87
CA GLY A 112 -6.69 -10.38 -12.41
C GLY A 112 -7.17 -11.30 -11.29
N ALA A 113 -8.37 -11.09 -10.74
CA ALA A 113 -8.92 -11.98 -9.73
C ALA A 113 -9.15 -13.39 -10.30
N SER A 114 -8.89 -14.40 -9.49
CA SER A 114 -9.01 -15.80 -9.91
C SER A 114 -9.74 -16.62 -8.86
N PRO A 115 -10.75 -17.40 -9.27
CA PRO A 115 -11.45 -18.32 -8.39
C PRO A 115 -10.60 -19.55 -8.03
N LEU A 116 -9.38 -19.66 -8.52
CA LEU A 116 -8.45 -20.73 -8.19
C LEU A 116 -7.25 -20.19 -7.41
N SER A 117 -7.03 -20.73 -6.23
CA SER A 117 -5.82 -20.46 -5.44
C SER A 117 -4.57 -21.13 -6.04
N GLY A 118 -3.38 -20.61 -5.71
CA GLY A 118 -2.12 -21.16 -6.17
C GLY A 118 -1.85 -22.60 -5.72
N ASP A 119 -2.52 -23.08 -4.70
CA ASP A 119 -2.47 -24.48 -4.20
C ASP A 119 -3.57 -25.39 -4.78
N GLY A 120 -4.29 -24.92 -5.81
CA GLY A 120 -5.22 -25.73 -6.62
C GLY A 120 -6.61 -25.90 -6.02
N TYR A 121 -7.05 -25.02 -5.14
CA TYR A 121 -8.39 -25.02 -4.58
C TYR A 121 -9.26 -23.91 -5.13
N VAL A 122 -10.57 -24.11 -5.08
CA VAL A 122 -11.52 -23.02 -5.31
C VAL A 122 -11.35 -22.01 -4.17
N ALA A 123 -11.09 -20.78 -4.53
CA ALA A 123 -10.94 -19.65 -3.61
C ALA A 123 -12.28 -18.93 -3.44
N GLU A 124 -12.47 -18.32 -2.28
CA GLU A 124 -13.60 -17.44 -1.96
C GLU A 124 -13.07 -16.06 -1.58
N ASN A 125 -13.90 -15.04 -1.69
CA ASN A 125 -13.58 -13.75 -1.10
C ASN A 125 -13.47 -13.89 0.42
N MET A 126 -12.40 -13.38 1.01
CA MET A 126 -12.07 -13.62 2.41
C MET A 126 -11.48 -12.37 3.06
N PRO A 127 -12.15 -11.80 4.08
CA PRO A 127 -11.59 -10.68 4.83
C PRO A 127 -10.37 -11.15 5.65
N LEU A 128 -9.26 -10.44 5.51
CA LEU A 128 -8.08 -10.57 6.37
C LEU A 128 -8.25 -9.67 7.60
N ILE A 129 -8.61 -8.40 7.36
CA ILE A 129 -8.91 -7.41 8.38
C ILE A 129 -10.26 -6.79 8.04
N GLN A 130 -11.15 -6.68 9.00
CA GLN A 130 -12.46 -6.05 8.85
C GLN A 130 -12.68 -5.04 9.97
N GLN A 131 -12.91 -3.77 9.60
CA GLN A 131 -12.99 -2.66 10.55
C GLN A 131 -11.83 -2.66 11.56
N GLY A 132 -10.62 -2.92 11.04
CA GLY A 132 -9.39 -3.01 11.82
C GLY A 132 -9.20 -4.30 12.64
N VAL A 133 -10.20 -5.18 12.71
CA VAL A 133 -10.15 -6.45 13.45
C VAL A 133 -9.60 -7.55 12.57
N LEU A 134 -8.58 -8.27 13.03
CA LEU A 134 -8.02 -9.44 12.34
C LEU A 134 -9.05 -10.57 12.30
N LYS A 135 -9.40 -11.01 11.09
CA LYS A 135 -10.41 -12.06 10.87
C LYS A 135 -9.79 -13.39 10.45
N ASN A 136 -8.84 -13.35 9.53
CA ASN A 136 -8.24 -14.55 8.95
C ASN A 136 -6.76 -14.35 8.67
N PHE A 137 -6.05 -15.47 8.65
CA PHE A 137 -4.71 -15.56 8.05
C PHE A 137 -4.84 -15.98 6.58
N SER A 138 -3.74 -15.84 5.82
CA SER A 138 -3.65 -16.28 4.43
C SER A 138 -2.79 -17.55 4.36
N LEU A 139 -3.32 -18.68 4.88
CA LEU A 139 -2.63 -19.95 4.93
C LEU A 139 -2.97 -20.83 3.72
N SER A 140 -1.94 -21.24 2.99
CA SER A 140 -2.04 -22.29 1.99
C SER A 140 -2.24 -23.66 2.66
N ARG A 141 -2.44 -24.69 1.84
CA ARG A 141 -2.43 -26.09 2.31
C ARG A 141 -1.14 -26.44 3.05
N TYR A 142 0.00 -25.95 2.54
CA TYR A 142 1.30 -26.18 3.18
C TYR A 142 1.38 -25.48 4.54
N GLY A 143 0.99 -24.21 4.61
CA GLY A 143 0.96 -23.45 5.84
C GLY A 143 0.06 -24.07 6.89
N ALA A 144 -1.14 -24.49 6.50
CA ALA A 144 -2.08 -25.19 7.38
C ALA A 144 -1.47 -26.49 7.94
N ALA A 145 -0.86 -27.32 7.09
CA ALA A 145 -0.23 -28.57 7.53
C ALA A 145 0.95 -28.34 8.49
N ARG A 146 1.69 -27.24 8.33
CA ARG A 146 2.86 -26.91 9.17
C ARG A 146 2.51 -26.25 10.49
N THR A 147 1.41 -25.50 10.53
CA THR A 147 0.98 -24.74 11.72
C THR A 147 -0.06 -25.49 12.57
N GLY A 148 -0.76 -26.47 11.98
CA GLY A 148 -1.92 -27.09 12.59
C GLY A 148 -3.19 -26.22 12.55
N LEU A 149 -3.13 -25.05 11.93
CA LEU A 149 -4.28 -24.17 11.75
C LEU A 149 -5.10 -24.59 10.51
N PRO A 150 -6.37 -24.20 10.42
CA PRO A 150 -7.18 -24.47 9.23
C PRO A 150 -6.59 -23.78 7.98
N ARG A 151 -6.66 -24.44 6.81
CA ARG A 151 -6.41 -23.82 5.53
C ARG A 151 -7.36 -22.63 5.31
N SER A 152 -6.84 -21.55 4.79
CA SER A 152 -7.66 -20.39 4.46
C SER A 152 -8.52 -20.65 3.23
N LYS A 153 -9.68 -20.02 3.16
CA LYS A 153 -10.56 -20.05 1.99
C LYS A 153 -9.91 -19.41 0.75
N ASN A 154 -8.98 -18.50 0.99
CA ASN A 154 -8.13 -17.91 -0.02
C ASN A 154 -6.71 -17.73 0.55
N SER A 155 -5.71 -18.12 -0.22
CA SER A 155 -4.31 -18.10 0.22
C SER A 155 -3.42 -17.16 -0.60
N GLY A 156 -4.01 -16.28 -1.41
CA GLY A 156 -3.29 -15.30 -2.21
C GLY A 156 -3.96 -15.02 -3.54
N GLY A 157 -3.45 -14.06 -4.27
CA GLY A 157 -3.98 -13.63 -5.57
C GLY A 157 -4.27 -12.16 -5.59
N SER A 158 -5.53 -11.79 -5.59
CA SER A 158 -5.97 -10.40 -5.66
C SER A 158 -6.39 -9.86 -4.30
N PHE A 159 -6.14 -8.56 -4.11
CA PHE A 159 -6.37 -7.89 -2.84
C PHE A 159 -7.18 -6.62 -3.02
N VAL A 160 -8.06 -6.36 -2.08
CA VAL A 160 -8.81 -5.12 -1.97
C VAL A 160 -8.55 -4.49 -0.61
N LEU A 161 -8.16 -3.22 -0.58
CA LEU A 161 -8.35 -2.38 0.58
C LEU A 161 -9.60 -1.54 0.32
N GLY A 162 -10.62 -1.71 1.16
CA GLY A 162 -11.88 -0.98 1.01
C GLY A 162 -11.66 0.53 1.01
N ASN A 163 -12.29 1.23 0.08
CA ASN A 163 -12.29 2.68 0.07
C ASN A 163 -13.07 3.25 1.27
N GLY A 164 -12.71 4.48 1.65
CA GLY A 164 -13.43 5.25 2.67
C GLY A 164 -14.44 6.22 2.05
N ASP A 165 -14.90 7.14 2.87
CA ASP A 165 -15.89 8.17 2.49
C ASP A 165 -15.25 9.56 2.30
N THR A 166 -13.94 9.68 2.51
CA THR A 166 -13.23 10.97 2.47
C THR A 166 -12.72 11.23 1.04
N PRO A 167 -13.12 12.33 0.38
CA PRO A 167 -12.53 12.70 -0.91
C PRO A 167 -11.01 12.85 -0.82
N LEU A 168 -10.28 12.46 -1.86
CA LEU A 168 -8.80 12.53 -1.88
C LEU A 168 -8.28 13.95 -1.58
N GLU A 169 -8.97 14.96 -2.06
CA GLU A 169 -8.64 16.36 -1.77
C GLU A 169 -8.67 16.65 -0.27
N GLU A 170 -9.63 16.09 0.45
CA GLU A 170 -9.75 16.22 1.90
C GLU A 170 -8.70 15.38 2.65
N VAL A 171 -8.35 14.20 2.14
CA VAL A 171 -7.25 13.40 2.68
C VAL A 171 -5.96 14.20 2.67
N ILE A 172 -5.69 14.94 1.58
CA ILE A 172 -4.50 15.78 1.42
C ILE A 172 -4.62 17.07 2.23
N SER A 173 -5.76 17.77 2.15
CA SER A 173 -5.96 19.05 2.85
C SER A 173 -5.95 18.92 4.37
N GLY A 174 -6.23 17.74 4.89
CA GLY A 174 -6.10 17.45 6.30
C GLY A 174 -4.66 17.32 6.84
N VAL A 175 -3.65 17.36 5.99
CA VAL A 175 -2.22 17.26 6.37
C VAL A 175 -1.68 18.66 6.68
N GLU A 176 -1.26 18.89 7.92
CA GLU A 176 -0.57 20.15 8.28
C GLU A 176 0.86 20.15 7.74
N ARG A 177 1.63 19.09 8.04
CA ARG A 177 2.97 18.86 7.52
C ARG A 177 3.21 17.39 7.29
N GLY A 178 3.65 17.04 6.08
CA GLY A 178 3.84 15.63 5.70
C GLY A 178 4.31 15.48 4.27
N ILE A 179 4.14 14.28 3.73
CA ILE A 179 4.47 13.99 2.34
C ILE A 179 3.37 13.20 1.63
N LEU A 180 3.23 13.44 0.33
CA LEU A 180 2.60 12.50 -0.58
C LEU A 180 3.68 11.52 -1.05
N MET A 181 3.57 10.26 -0.67
CA MET A 181 4.56 9.22 -0.99
C MET A 181 4.14 8.46 -2.24
N GLY A 182 4.82 8.72 -3.36
CA GLY A 182 4.54 8.06 -4.63
C GLY A 182 5.10 6.64 -4.70
N ARG A 183 6.28 6.40 -4.07
CA ARG A 183 6.93 5.08 -4.03
C ARG A 183 7.76 4.91 -2.77
N PHE A 184 7.85 3.68 -2.30
CA PHE A 184 8.75 3.28 -1.23
C PHE A 184 9.78 2.28 -1.76
N SER A 185 11.05 2.52 -1.41
CA SER A 185 12.16 1.64 -1.74
C SER A 185 12.96 1.37 -0.47
N GLY A 186 12.77 0.22 0.11
CA GLY A 186 13.43 -0.21 1.34
C GLY A 186 13.75 -1.70 1.31
N GLY A 187 14.41 -2.17 2.35
CA GLY A 187 14.59 -3.60 2.61
C GLY A 187 13.29 -4.25 3.10
N SER A 188 13.35 -5.58 3.29
CA SER A 188 12.27 -6.30 3.95
C SER A 188 12.13 -5.80 5.41
N PRO A 189 10.90 -5.70 5.92
CA PRO A 189 10.66 -5.35 7.31
C PRO A 189 11.31 -6.35 8.27
N SER A 190 11.59 -5.92 9.50
CA SER A 190 11.93 -6.84 10.58
C SER A 190 10.77 -7.80 10.86
N PRO A 191 11.01 -8.94 11.54
CA PRO A 191 9.91 -9.81 11.97
C PRO A 191 8.87 -9.11 12.85
N ALA A 192 9.23 -8.03 13.53
CA ALA A 192 8.31 -7.19 14.29
C ALA A 192 7.54 -6.18 13.41
N GLY A 193 7.94 -6.03 12.13
CA GLY A 193 7.34 -5.12 11.18
C GLY A 193 8.00 -3.76 11.05
N ASP A 194 9.18 -3.56 11.69
CA ASP A 194 9.91 -2.30 11.53
C ASP A 194 10.46 -2.19 10.13
N LEU A 195 10.28 -1.04 9.53
CA LEU A 195 10.75 -0.74 8.19
C LEU A 195 11.50 0.59 8.15
N SER A 196 12.47 0.65 7.27
CA SER A 196 13.16 1.88 6.92
C SER A 196 13.50 1.84 5.43
N GLY A 197 13.33 2.94 4.77
CA GLY A 197 13.61 3.02 3.33
C GLY A 197 13.43 4.42 2.78
N VAL A 198 13.54 4.55 1.49
CA VAL A 198 13.51 5.81 0.77
C VAL A 198 12.15 6.02 0.13
N ALA A 199 11.52 7.14 0.43
CA ALA A 199 10.37 7.65 -0.31
C ALA A 199 10.85 8.30 -1.61
N LYS A 200 10.36 7.80 -2.74
CA LYS A 200 10.69 8.29 -4.08
C LYS A 200 9.43 8.83 -4.76
N ASN A 201 9.63 9.70 -5.75
CA ASN A 201 8.53 10.36 -6.45
C ASN A 201 7.55 11.01 -5.46
N SER A 202 8.09 11.64 -4.44
CA SER A 202 7.33 12.17 -3.31
C SER A 202 7.29 13.69 -3.35
N PHE A 203 6.25 14.24 -2.73
CA PHE A 203 6.02 15.68 -2.68
C PHE A 203 5.80 16.09 -1.22
N LEU A 204 6.31 17.24 -0.85
CA LEU A 204 6.03 17.86 0.44
C LEU A 204 4.57 18.33 0.49
N ILE A 205 3.91 18.10 1.60
CA ILE A 205 2.59 18.68 1.91
C ILE A 205 2.76 19.62 3.08
N GLU A 206 2.34 20.86 2.90
CA GLU A 206 2.33 21.91 3.93
C GLU A 206 0.98 22.62 3.92
N ASN A 207 0.36 22.75 5.09
CA ASN A 207 -0.94 23.40 5.25
C ASN A 207 -1.99 22.89 4.25
N GLY A 208 -2.07 21.58 4.09
CA GLY A 208 -3.04 20.91 3.22
C GLY A 208 -2.78 21.02 1.73
N ARG A 209 -1.60 21.44 1.30
CA ARG A 209 -1.25 21.62 -0.12
C ARG A 209 0.01 20.88 -0.50
N ILE A 210 -0.02 20.23 -1.66
CA ILE A 210 1.18 19.65 -2.27
C ILE A 210 2.03 20.80 -2.83
N THR A 211 3.21 21.00 -2.22
CA THR A 211 4.06 22.16 -2.51
C THR A 211 5.24 21.81 -3.41
N LYS A 212 6.20 21.03 -2.90
CA LYS A 212 7.50 20.83 -3.55
C LYS A 212 7.76 19.37 -3.87
N PRO A 213 8.33 19.07 -5.05
CA PRO A 213 8.86 17.74 -5.32
C PRO A 213 10.11 17.51 -4.46
N LEU A 214 10.12 16.44 -3.72
CA LEU A 214 11.22 16.10 -2.83
C LEU A 214 12.25 15.21 -3.52
N SER A 215 13.52 15.48 -3.25
CA SER A 215 14.57 14.48 -3.39
C SER A 215 14.26 13.28 -2.50
N GLU A 216 15.02 12.19 -2.68
CA GLU A 216 14.86 10.99 -1.86
C GLU A 216 14.97 11.34 -0.37
N VAL A 217 13.89 11.06 0.38
CA VAL A 217 13.83 11.22 1.84
C VAL A 217 13.66 9.87 2.49
N MET A 218 14.25 9.70 3.67
CA MET A 218 14.11 8.47 4.46
C MET A 218 12.77 8.44 5.18
N ILE A 219 12.14 7.29 5.17
CA ILE A 219 10.94 6.98 5.95
C ILE A 219 11.28 5.84 6.90
N SER A 220 10.94 6.00 8.17
CA SER A 220 11.08 4.97 9.19
C SER A 220 9.79 4.82 9.97
N GLY A 221 9.41 3.58 10.23
CA GLY A 221 8.19 3.26 10.97
C GLY A 221 8.02 1.77 11.21
N ASN A 222 6.81 1.39 11.62
CA ASN A 222 6.42 0.01 11.83
C ASN A 222 5.10 -0.25 11.11
N LEU A 223 5.00 -1.34 10.35
CA LEU A 223 3.83 -1.67 9.53
C LEU A 223 2.53 -1.75 10.33
N ALA A 224 2.55 -2.38 11.51
CA ALA A 224 1.34 -2.49 12.34
C ALA A 224 0.91 -1.12 12.87
N ASN A 225 1.87 -0.26 13.25
CA ASN A 225 1.58 1.11 13.67
C ASN A 225 1.02 1.93 12.51
N MET A 226 1.59 1.80 11.31
CA MET A 226 1.06 2.51 10.13
C MET A 226 -0.40 2.16 9.85
N LEU A 227 -0.76 0.88 9.95
CA LEU A 227 -2.17 0.47 9.79
C LEU A 227 -3.05 0.98 10.95
N ARG A 228 -2.54 0.96 12.19
CA ARG A 228 -3.29 1.44 13.35
C ARG A 228 -3.48 2.95 13.33
N ASP A 229 -2.47 3.68 12.91
CA ASP A 229 -2.43 5.13 12.93
C ASP A 229 -2.93 5.74 11.59
N THR A 230 -3.60 4.93 10.76
CA THR A 230 -4.36 5.39 9.59
C THR A 230 -5.57 6.19 10.03
N VAL A 231 -5.63 7.46 9.62
CA VAL A 231 -6.64 8.44 10.03
C VAL A 231 -7.58 8.86 8.91
N ALA A 232 -7.26 8.52 7.66
CA ALA A 232 -8.17 8.71 6.54
C ALA A 232 -7.88 7.68 5.44
N VAL A 233 -8.94 7.28 4.74
CA VAL A 233 -8.93 6.41 3.56
C VAL A 233 -9.76 7.13 2.50
N SER A 234 -9.23 7.25 1.28
CA SER A 234 -9.93 8.01 0.24
C SER A 234 -11.14 7.26 -0.31
N GLN A 235 -12.09 8.05 -0.82
CA GLN A 235 -13.22 7.55 -1.60
C GLN A 235 -12.75 7.02 -2.96
N GLU A 236 -11.77 7.70 -3.56
CA GLU A 236 -11.17 7.31 -4.82
C GLU A 236 -10.24 6.10 -4.63
N CYS A 237 -10.24 5.20 -5.60
CA CYS A 237 -9.37 4.05 -5.64
C CYS A 237 -8.77 3.84 -7.03
N GLU A 238 -7.73 3.03 -7.11
CA GLU A 238 -7.10 2.61 -8.36
C GLU A 238 -6.99 1.10 -8.43
N CYS A 239 -7.33 0.58 -9.61
CA CYS A 239 -7.14 -0.82 -9.95
C CYS A 239 -5.79 -1.02 -10.65
N SER A 240 -4.95 -1.93 -10.16
CA SER A 240 -3.72 -2.37 -10.83
C SER A 240 -3.83 -3.81 -11.35
N GLY A 241 -5.06 -4.27 -11.60
CA GLY A 241 -5.35 -5.60 -12.12
C GLY A 241 -5.48 -6.68 -11.05
N TYR A 242 -4.61 -6.69 -10.05
CA TYR A 242 -4.64 -7.60 -8.90
C TYR A 242 -4.90 -6.88 -7.58
N TRP A 243 -4.83 -5.55 -7.56
CA TRP A 243 -4.99 -4.72 -6.39
C TRP A 243 -5.99 -3.60 -6.68
N LEU A 244 -6.98 -3.44 -5.82
CA LEU A 244 -7.89 -2.30 -5.81
C LEU A 244 -7.65 -1.54 -4.51
N LEU A 245 -7.05 -0.36 -4.61
CA LEU A 245 -6.52 0.36 -3.47
C LEU A 245 -6.89 1.85 -3.49
N PRO A 246 -7.27 2.42 -2.34
CA PRO A 246 -7.41 3.86 -2.14
C PRO A 246 -6.06 4.52 -1.81
N TRP A 247 -6.06 5.84 -1.63
CA TRP A 247 -5.05 6.57 -0.88
C TRP A 247 -5.35 6.45 0.61
N ILE A 248 -4.31 6.33 1.42
CA ILE A 248 -4.46 6.36 2.88
C ILE A 248 -3.58 7.45 3.48
N ARG A 249 -4.04 8.09 4.56
CA ARG A 249 -3.26 9.01 5.37
C ARG A 249 -2.90 8.36 6.70
N VAL A 250 -1.61 8.28 6.97
CA VAL A 250 -1.02 7.71 8.18
C VAL A 250 -0.35 8.83 8.97
N LYS A 251 -0.58 8.89 10.28
CA LYS A 251 0.08 9.84 11.19
C LYS A 251 1.33 9.22 11.84
N GLY A 252 2.18 10.09 12.38
CA GLY A 252 3.27 9.66 13.26
C GLY A 252 4.41 8.92 12.56
N VAL A 253 4.65 9.22 11.28
CA VAL A 253 5.75 8.61 10.52
C VAL A 253 6.98 9.51 10.59
N THR A 254 8.14 8.92 10.86
CA THR A 254 9.41 9.64 10.83
C THR A 254 9.88 9.86 9.41
N ILE A 255 10.05 11.12 9.04
CA ILE A 255 10.50 11.59 7.72
C ILE A 255 11.82 12.31 7.92
N SER A 256 12.89 11.84 7.27
CA SER A 256 14.24 12.40 7.41
C SER A 256 14.84 12.70 6.05
N GLY A 257 15.34 13.93 5.89
CA GLY A 257 16.16 14.35 4.78
C GLY A 257 17.66 14.18 5.05
N LYS A 258 18.45 14.66 4.14
CA LYS A 258 19.93 14.72 4.31
C LYS A 258 20.32 15.97 5.07
#